data_e687aff13a24eeaeec82618ab29f429e
#
_entry.id   e687aff13a24eeaeec82618ab29f429e
#
_cell.length_a   1.000
_cell.length_b   1.000
_cell.length_c   1.000
_cell.angle_alpha   90.00
_cell.angle_beta   90.00
_cell.angle_gamma   90.00
#
_symmetry.space_group_name_H-M   'P 1'
#
loop_
_entity.id
_entity.type
_entity.pdbx_description
1 polymer ?
#
loop_
_entity_poly.entity_id
_entity_poly.type
_entity_poly.pdbx_seq_one_letter_code
_entity_poly.pdbx_strand_id
1 'polypeptide(L)'
;MGHATAIAVTDAGPLIHLTEIDALHVLTIFDKLHVPQAVWTETVEHGRVSADGVATLQLTRHSLLPTEIAQFVQTQNLTSLHPGEQECLCLCHQLGVALLLTDDLAARDAARRLGFTPVGSLGVVVRAYHQGVVLLSDAERLLTDLYSISSLFVTSAIVDMAIQQLRLAK
;
A
#
# COMPACT_ATOMS: atom_id res chain seq x y z
N MET A 1 -25.99 8.86 2.45
CA MET A 1 -24.68 9.28 2.99
C MET A 1 -23.62 8.98 1.96
N GLY A 2 -22.92 10.00 1.48
CA GLY A 2 -21.85 9.76 0.51
C GLY A 2 -20.70 9.05 1.20
N HIS A 3 -20.32 7.87 0.71
CA HIS A 3 -19.04 7.28 1.06
C HIS A 3 -17.95 8.25 0.57
N ALA A 4 -17.10 8.72 1.48
CA ALA A 4 -15.93 9.49 1.06
C ALA A 4 -15.08 8.58 0.16
N THR A 5 -14.80 9.05 -1.06
CA THR A 5 -13.99 8.31 -2.04
C THR A 5 -12.62 8.01 -1.46
N ALA A 6 -12.28 6.75 -1.32
CA ALA A 6 -10.99 6.31 -0.80
C ALA A 6 -9.98 6.20 -1.94
N ILE A 7 -9.05 7.15 -2.01
CA ILE A 7 -8.00 7.22 -3.03
C ILE A 7 -6.64 7.03 -2.36
N ALA A 8 -5.77 6.20 -2.93
CA ALA A 8 -4.42 5.99 -2.43
C ALA A 8 -3.40 5.87 -3.56
N VAL A 9 -2.14 6.19 -3.26
CA VAL A 9 -0.97 5.76 -4.04
C VAL A 9 -0.46 4.48 -3.42
N THR A 10 -0.08 3.49 -4.21
CA THR A 10 0.49 2.24 -3.70
C THR A 10 1.93 2.02 -4.15
N ASP A 11 2.75 1.64 -3.19
CA ASP A 11 4.09 1.09 -3.39
C ASP A 11 4.03 -0.40 -3.74
N ALA A 12 5.16 -0.99 -4.09
CA ALA A 12 5.26 -2.38 -4.49
C ALA A 12 4.93 -3.36 -3.36
N GLY A 13 5.37 -3.08 -2.13
CA GLY A 13 5.21 -3.97 -0.97
C GLY A 13 3.79 -4.49 -0.78
N PRO A 14 2.77 -3.63 -0.60
CA PRO A 14 1.41 -4.09 -0.40
C PRO A 14 0.84 -4.90 -1.57
N LEU A 15 1.19 -4.57 -2.82
CA LEU A 15 0.76 -5.35 -3.98
C LEU A 15 1.36 -6.76 -3.96
N ILE A 16 2.64 -6.86 -3.64
CA ILE A 16 3.38 -8.13 -3.60
C ILE A 16 2.92 -8.99 -2.42
N HIS A 17 2.94 -8.44 -1.21
CA HIS A 17 2.64 -9.20 0.01
C HIS A 17 1.19 -9.72 0.03
N LEU A 18 0.24 -8.91 -0.45
CA LEU A 18 -1.16 -9.36 -0.56
C LEU A 18 -1.34 -10.39 -1.67
N THR A 19 -0.58 -10.30 -2.77
CA THR A 19 -0.57 -11.34 -3.81
C THR A 19 -0.04 -12.67 -3.27
N GLU A 20 1.03 -12.65 -2.48
CA GLU A 20 1.66 -13.85 -1.90
C GLU A 20 0.72 -14.66 -0.99
N ILE A 21 -0.31 -14.04 -0.43
CA ILE A 21 -1.33 -14.68 0.41
C ILE A 21 -2.70 -14.77 -0.26
N ASP A 22 -2.77 -14.59 -1.57
CA ASP A 22 -4.01 -14.61 -2.37
C ASP A 22 -5.10 -13.63 -1.85
N ALA A 23 -4.68 -12.46 -1.40
CA ALA A 23 -5.55 -11.47 -0.77
C ALA A 23 -5.56 -10.11 -1.48
N LEU A 24 -5.16 -10.04 -2.76
CA LEU A 24 -5.13 -8.79 -3.51
C LEU A 24 -6.51 -8.10 -3.57
N HIS A 25 -7.59 -8.88 -3.48
CA HIS A 25 -8.97 -8.39 -3.45
C HIS A 25 -9.30 -7.44 -2.30
N VAL A 26 -8.54 -7.46 -1.19
CA VAL A 26 -8.77 -6.52 -0.08
C VAL A 26 -8.49 -5.07 -0.49
N LEU A 27 -7.73 -4.84 -1.56
CA LEU A 27 -7.47 -3.51 -2.12
C LEU A 27 -8.68 -2.90 -2.82
N THR A 28 -9.76 -3.66 -3.04
CA THR A 28 -11.03 -3.13 -3.58
C THR A 28 -11.73 -2.15 -2.64
N ILE A 29 -11.24 -2.00 -1.40
CA ILE A 29 -11.67 -0.93 -0.49
C ILE A 29 -11.32 0.47 -0.98
N PHE A 30 -10.39 0.59 -1.92
CA PHE A 30 -10.03 1.87 -2.53
C PHE A 30 -10.79 2.06 -3.84
N ASP A 31 -11.51 3.16 -3.96
CA ASP A 31 -12.22 3.55 -5.18
C ASP A 31 -11.24 3.83 -6.32
N LYS A 32 -10.03 4.25 -5.99
CA LYS A 32 -8.94 4.47 -6.94
C LYS A 32 -7.58 4.24 -6.31
N LEU A 33 -6.76 3.46 -7.00
CA LEU A 33 -5.34 3.27 -6.69
C LEU A 33 -4.50 3.91 -7.78
N HIS A 34 -3.53 4.70 -7.38
CA HIS A 34 -2.51 5.24 -8.28
C HIS A 34 -1.20 4.50 -8.08
N VAL A 35 -0.53 4.17 -9.18
CA VAL A 35 0.76 3.46 -9.16
C VAL A 35 1.74 4.15 -10.11
N PRO A 36 2.94 4.52 -9.66
CA PRO A 36 3.96 5.06 -10.54
C PRO A 36 4.61 3.97 -11.38
N GLN A 37 5.27 4.37 -12.49
CA GLN A 37 5.88 3.44 -13.44
C GLN A 37 6.93 2.53 -12.79
N ALA A 38 7.76 3.03 -11.89
CA ALA A 38 8.77 2.20 -11.22
C ALA A 38 8.13 1.05 -10.44
N VAL A 39 7.03 1.32 -9.73
CA VAL A 39 6.29 0.28 -9.00
C VAL A 39 5.62 -0.71 -9.95
N TRP A 40 5.03 -0.23 -11.04
CA TRP A 40 4.45 -1.09 -12.06
C TRP A 40 5.48 -2.05 -12.64
N THR A 41 6.65 -1.55 -12.98
CA THR A 41 7.76 -2.35 -13.50
C THR A 41 8.19 -3.41 -12.48
N GLU A 42 8.40 -3.03 -11.24
CA GLU A 42 8.82 -3.93 -10.16
C GLU A 42 7.80 -5.05 -9.88
N THR A 43 6.52 -4.74 -9.98
CA THR A 43 5.44 -5.68 -9.63
C THR A 43 4.94 -6.47 -10.82
N VAL A 44 4.34 -5.82 -11.79
CA VAL A 44 3.65 -6.47 -12.92
C VAL A 44 4.62 -6.90 -14.01
N GLU A 45 5.51 -6.01 -14.46
CA GLU A 45 6.45 -6.34 -15.54
C GLU A 45 7.48 -7.40 -15.12
N HIS A 46 7.89 -7.41 -13.85
CA HIS A 46 8.75 -8.47 -13.29
C HIS A 46 7.99 -9.73 -12.86
N GLY A 47 6.68 -9.80 -13.09
CA GLY A 47 5.86 -11.00 -12.88
C GLY A 47 5.61 -11.36 -11.42
N ARG A 48 5.82 -10.44 -10.46
CA ARG A 48 5.54 -10.66 -9.04
C ARG A 48 4.04 -10.53 -8.71
N VAL A 49 3.32 -9.75 -9.51
CA VAL A 49 1.87 -9.58 -9.45
C VAL A 49 1.29 -9.80 -10.83
N SER A 50 0.25 -10.62 -10.95
CA SER A 50 -0.33 -10.90 -12.26
C SER A 50 -1.10 -9.69 -12.81
N ALA A 51 -1.03 -9.49 -14.13
CA ALA A 51 -1.81 -8.46 -14.81
C ALA A 51 -3.32 -8.64 -14.60
N ASP A 52 -3.80 -9.89 -14.61
CA ASP A 52 -5.21 -10.22 -14.35
C ASP A 52 -5.62 -9.87 -12.92
N GLY A 53 -4.73 -10.10 -11.93
CA GLY A 53 -4.97 -9.73 -10.54
C GLY A 53 -5.18 -8.22 -10.37
N VAL A 54 -4.31 -7.40 -10.95
CA VAL A 54 -4.43 -5.93 -10.86
C VAL A 54 -5.58 -5.38 -11.72
N ALA A 55 -6.01 -6.09 -12.77
CA ALA A 55 -7.13 -5.68 -13.61
C ALA A 55 -8.46 -5.64 -12.85
N THR A 56 -8.57 -6.35 -11.73
CA THR A 56 -9.76 -6.32 -10.84
C THR A 56 -9.80 -5.07 -9.96
N LEU A 57 -8.70 -4.33 -9.87
CA LEU A 57 -8.57 -3.11 -9.08
C LEU A 57 -8.79 -1.88 -9.96
N GLN A 58 -9.31 -0.81 -9.37
CA GLN A 58 -9.40 0.51 -10.01
C GLN A 58 -8.03 1.20 -9.99
N LEU A 59 -7.07 0.65 -10.75
CA LEU A 59 -5.67 1.05 -10.73
C LEU A 59 -5.33 1.91 -11.94
N THR A 60 -4.71 3.07 -11.70
CA THR A 60 -4.22 4.00 -12.73
C THR A 60 -2.71 4.12 -12.63
N ARG A 61 -2.03 3.78 -13.72
CA ARG A 61 -0.57 3.91 -13.85
C ARG A 61 -0.17 5.32 -14.27
N HIS A 62 0.92 5.82 -13.69
CA HIS A 62 1.48 7.15 -13.96
C HIS A 62 2.94 7.08 -14.34
N SER A 63 3.31 7.81 -15.40
CA SER A 63 4.71 8.08 -15.74
C SER A 63 5.04 9.51 -15.36
N LEU A 64 5.92 9.67 -14.37
CA LEU A 64 6.37 10.97 -13.92
C LEU A 64 7.60 11.42 -14.73
N LEU A 65 7.78 12.73 -14.88
CA LEU A 65 8.96 13.27 -15.54
C LEU A 65 10.19 13.08 -14.64
N PRO A 66 11.31 12.54 -15.16
CA PRO A 66 12.52 12.34 -14.37
C PRO A 66 13.05 13.61 -13.71
N THR A 67 12.89 14.76 -14.36
CA THR A 67 13.29 16.06 -13.82
C THR A 67 12.45 16.48 -12.61
N GLU A 68 11.15 16.21 -12.63
CA GLU A 68 10.25 16.50 -11.50
C GLU A 68 10.55 15.57 -10.32
N ILE A 69 10.78 14.27 -10.57
CA ILE A 69 11.20 13.34 -9.53
C ILE A 69 12.50 13.81 -8.89
N ALA A 70 13.53 14.12 -9.70
CA ALA A 70 14.83 14.54 -9.20
C ALA A 70 14.73 15.82 -8.35
N GLN A 71 13.97 16.81 -8.80
CA GLN A 71 13.75 18.05 -8.05
C GLN A 71 13.02 17.78 -6.72
N PHE A 72 11.97 16.98 -6.74
CA PHE A 72 11.22 16.62 -5.52
C PHE A 72 12.10 15.87 -4.52
N VAL A 73 12.85 14.87 -4.99
CA VAL A 73 13.77 14.06 -4.17
C VAL A 73 14.83 14.92 -3.49
N GLN A 74 15.43 15.85 -4.24
CA GLN A 74 16.42 16.79 -3.72
C GLN A 74 15.81 17.75 -2.68
N THR A 75 14.68 18.36 -3.03
CA THR A 75 14.01 19.36 -2.17
C THR A 75 13.52 18.73 -0.86
N GLN A 76 13.06 17.48 -0.90
CA GLN A 76 12.51 16.79 0.26
C GLN A 76 13.50 15.88 0.99
N ASN A 77 14.77 15.83 0.55
CA ASN A 77 15.82 14.98 1.13
C ASN A 77 15.45 13.48 1.14
N LEU A 78 15.04 12.96 -0.02
CA LEU A 78 14.58 11.57 -0.18
C LEU A 78 15.60 10.66 -0.90
N THR A 79 16.86 11.09 -1.03
CA THR A 79 17.89 10.39 -1.80
C THR A 79 18.23 8.99 -1.24
N SER A 80 17.93 8.72 0.02
CA SER A 80 18.15 7.41 0.65
C SER A 80 17.06 6.37 0.35
N LEU A 81 15.92 6.80 -0.22
CA LEU A 81 14.82 5.91 -0.58
C LEU A 81 15.05 5.25 -1.94
N HIS A 82 14.43 4.09 -2.16
CA HIS A 82 14.42 3.43 -3.45
C HIS A 82 13.60 4.21 -4.49
N PRO A 83 13.89 4.04 -5.80
CA PRO A 83 13.20 4.78 -6.87
C PRO A 83 11.67 4.66 -6.81
N GLY A 84 11.12 3.47 -6.55
CA GLY A 84 9.68 3.27 -6.42
C GLY A 84 9.06 4.10 -5.29
N GLU A 85 9.72 4.14 -4.13
CA GLU A 85 9.29 4.92 -2.97
C GLU A 85 9.35 6.43 -3.26
N GLN A 86 10.41 6.87 -3.92
CA GLN A 86 10.57 8.26 -4.35
C GLN A 86 9.45 8.69 -5.30
N GLU A 87 9.16 7.86 -6.31
CA GLU A 87 8.06 8.12 -7.25
C GLU A 87 6.70 8.11 -6.56
N CYS A 88 6.45 7.20 -5.60
CA CYS A 88 5.21 7.18 -4.84
C CYS A 88 4.97 8.47 -4.07
N LEU A 89 5.98 8.96 -3.34
CA LEU A 89 5.88 10.21 -2.58
C LEU A 89 5.71 11.43 -3.49
N CYS A 90 6.44 11.46 -4.61
CA CYS A 90 6.28 12.49 -5.63
C CYS A 90 4.86 12.48 -6.22
N LEU A 91 4.32 11.30 -6.51
CA LEU A 91 2.98 11.13 -7.04
C LEU A 91 1.91 11.56 -6.03
N CYS A 92 2.04 11.21 -4.75
CA CYS A 92 1.18 11.71 -3.68
C CYS A 92 1.14 13.24 -3.67
N HIS A 93 2.30 13.87 -3.79
CA HIS A 93 2.41 15.32 -3.82
C HIS A 93 1.72 15.93 -5.05
N GLN A 94 1.99 15.40 -6.25
CA GLN A 94 1.43 15.91 -7.50
C GLN A 94 -0.10 15.79 -7.57
N LEU A 95 -0.64 14.68 -7.08
CA LEU A 95 -2.08 14.39 -7.14
C LEU A 95 -2.86 14.94 -5.93
N GLY A 96 -2.17 15.41 -4.88
CA GLY A 96 -2.82 15.78 -3.62
C GLY A 96 -3.47 14.59 -2.90
N VAL A 97 -2.92 13.38 -3.07
CA VAL A 97 -3.43 12.16 -2.44
C VAL A 97 -2.75 11.99 -1.08
N ALA A 98 -3.55 11.91 -0.03
CA ALA A 98 -3.05 11.82 1.34
C ALA A 98 -2.60 10.43 1.77
N LEU A 99 -3.15 9.36 1.17
CA LEU A 99 -2.87 7.98 1.56
C LEU A 99 -1.75 7.38 0.70
N LEU A 100 -0.71 6.85 1.36
CA LEU A 100 0.34 6.06 0.74
C LEU A 100 0.31 4.64 1.30
N LEU A 101 0.10 3.64 0.46
CA LEU A 101 0.22 2.23 0.84
C LEU A 101 1.68 1.82 0.71
N THR A 102 2.33 1.53 1.82
CA THR A 102 3.73 1.06 1.85
C THR A 102 4.03 0.30 3.13
N ASP A 103 4.83 -0.75 3.00
CA ASP A 103 5.33 -1.56 4.13
C ASP A 103 6.74 -1.15 4.56
N ASP A 104 7.46 -0.37 3.76
CA ASP A 104 8.82 0.08 4.07
C ASP A 104 8.82 1.14 5.18
N LEU A 105 9.67 0.94 6.20
CA LEU A 105 9.73 1.83 7.36
C LEU A 105 10.27 3.23 6.99
N ALA A 106 11.29 3.31 6.14
CA ALA A 106 11.87 4.60 5.74
C ALA A 106 10.89 5.40 4.87
N ALA A 107 10.17 4.73 3.96
CA ALA A 107 9.11 5.34 3.17
C ALA A 107 7.94 5.81 4.05
N ARG A 108 7.55 5.03 5.08
CA ARG A 108 6.52 5.41 6.06
C ARG A 108 6.90 6.65 6.85
N ASP A 109 8.16 6.73 7.32
CA ASP A 109 8.65 7.89 8.07
C ASP A 109 8.73 9.13 7.18
N ALA A 110 9.20 8.99 5.94
CA ALA A 110 9.20 10.08 4.97
C ALA A 110 7.78 10.57 4.65
N ALA A 111 6.83 9.66 4.46
CA ALA A 111 5.42 9.99 4.22
C ALA A 111 4.84 10.84 5.37
N ARG A 112 5.04 10.43 6.62
CA ARG A 112 4.58 11.18 7.79
C ARG A 112 5.19 12.58 7.85
N ARG A 113 6.49 12.68 7.61
CA ARG A 113 7.22 13.96 7.60
C ARG A 113 6.67 14.91 6.53
N LEU A 114 6.21 14.38 5.40
CA LEU A 114 5.62 15.14 4.31
C LEU A 114 4.11 15.40 4.48
N GLY A 115 3.50 14.94 5.56
CA GLY A 115 2.08 15.13 5.85
C GLY A 115 1.16 14.10 5.21
N PHE A 116 1.70 13.00 4.66
CA PHE A 116 0.90 11.88 4.15
C PHE A 116 0.64 10.83 5.24
N THR A 117 -0.37 10.03 5.03
CA THR A 117 -0.76 8.94 5.92
C THR A 117 -0.30 7.60 5.34
N PRO A 118 0.77 6.97 5.85
CA PRO A 118 1.20 5.67 5.39
C PRO A 118 0.32 4.56 5.98
N VAL A 119 -0.05 3.60 5.14
CA VAL A 119 -0.82 2.41 5.53
C VAL A 119 -0.08 1.18 4.98
N GLY A 120 0.30 0.23 5.84
CA GLY A 120 0.92 -1.01 5.44
C GLY A 120 -0.10 -2.10 5.11
N SER A 121 0.38 -3.26 4.64
CA SER A 121 -0.46 -4.41 4.31
C SER A 121 -1.36 -4.85 5.46
N LEU A 122 -0.87 -4.88 6.69
CA LEU A 122 -1.69 -5.16 7.89
C LEU A 122 -2.83 -4.16 8.04
N GLY A 123 -2.53 -2.87 7.88
CA GLY A 123 -3.53 -1.80 7.97
C GLY A 123 -4.59 -1.88 6.88
N VAL A 124 -4.23 -2.33 5.68
CA VAL A 124 -5.19 -2.58 4.58
C VAL A 124 -6.17 -3.68 4.95
N VAL A 125 -5.69 -4.81 5.52
CA VAL A 125 -6.56 -5.91 5.97
C VAL A 125 -7.51 -5.44 7.08
N VAL A 126 -7.03 -4.68 8.05
CA VAL A 126 -7.87 -4.10 9.11
C VAL A 126 -8.95 -3.19 8.53
N ARG A 127 -8.60 -2.32 7.58
CA ARG A 127 -9.58 -1.46 6.88
C ARG A 127 -10.61 -2.27 6.10
N ALA A 128 -10.18 -3.35 5.41
CA ALA A 128 -11.09 -4.22 4.66
C ALA A 128 -12.14 -4.87 5.58
N TYR A 129 -11.75 -5.28 6.79
CA TYR A 129 -12.68 -5.75 7.80
C TYR A 129 -13.67 -4.66 8.23
N HIS A 130 -13.20 -3.45 8.56
CA HIS A 130 -14.08 -2.34 8.98
C HIS A 130 -15.07 -1.91 7.89
N GLN A 131 -14.70 -2.10 6.62
CA GLN A 131 -15.57 -1.82 5.47
C GLN A 131 -16.46 -3.01 5.08
N GLY A 132 -16.39 -4.13 5.79
CA GLY A 132 -17.21 -5.31 5.54
C GLY A 132 -16.82 -6.11 4.29
N VAL A 133 -15.63 -5.89 3.74
CA VAL A 133 -15.10 -6.64 2.57
C VAL A 133 -14.67 -8.05 2.98
N VAL A 134 -14.18 -8.22 4.20
CA VAL A 134 -13.82 -9.51 4.78
C VAL A 134 -14.45 -9.70 6.16
N LEU A 135 -14.73 -10.95 6.52
CA LEU A 135 -15.20 -11.31 7.87
C LEU A 135 -14.07 -11.27 8.88
N LEU A 136 -14.39 -11.23 10.17
CA LEU A 136 -13.40 -11.22 11.26
C LEU A 136 -12.45 -12.42 11.17
N SER A 137 -12.97 -13.62 10.96
CA SER A 137 -12.17 -14.85 10.84
C SER A 137 -11.20 -14.80 9.66
N ASP A 138 -11.63 -14.23 8.53
CA ASP A 138 -10.77 -14.07 7.35
C ASP A 138 -9.71 -13.00 7.59
N ALA A 139 -10.06 -11.88 8.21
CA ALA A 139 -9.10 -10.82 8.54
C ALA A 139 -8.02 -11.34 9.50
N GLU A 140 -8.39 -12.11 10.55
CA GLU A 140 -7.43 -12.72 11.47
C GLU A 140 -6.50 -13.71 10.74
N ARG A 141 -7.04 -14.53 9.85
CA ARG A 141 -6.25 -15.45 9.02
C ARG A 141 -5.30 -14.68 8.09
N LEU A 142 -5.77 -13.67 7.38
CA LEU A 142 -4.95 -12.86 6.48
C LEU A 142 -3.81 -12.14 7.22
N LEU A 143 -4.05 -11.61 8.41
CA LEU A 143 -2.99 -11.01 9.24
C LEU A 143 -1.93 -12.03 9.63
N THR A 144 -2.35 -13.25 9.99
CA THR A 144 -1.43 -14.35 10.30
C THR A 144 -0.64 -14.80 9.06
N ASP A 145 -1.30 -14.91 7.89
CA ASP A 145 -0.67 -15.30 6.63
C ASP A 145 0.36 -14.26 6.15
N LEU A 146 0.10 -12.97 6.36
CA LEU A 146 1.09 -11.91 6.09
C LEU A 146 2.38 -12.12 6.87
N TYR A 147 2.30 -12.62 8.11
CA TYR A 147 3.48 -12.94 8.92
C TYR A 147 4.12 -14.28 8.54
N SER A 148 3.33 -15.33 8.33
CA SER A 148 3.83 -16.70 8.22
C SER A 148 4.12 -17.17 6.80
N ILE A 149 3.49 -16.54 5.79
CA ILE A 149 3.57 -16.96 4.38
C ILE A 149 4.23 -15.90 3.51
N SER A 150 3.83 -14.61 3.67
CA SER A 150 4.35 -13.55 2.79
C SER A 150 5.81 -13.20 3.10
N SER A 151 6.44 -12.50 2.16
CA SER A 151 7.79 -11.96 2.33
C SER A 151 7.83 -10.66 3.17
N LEU A 152 6.69 -10.22 3.70
CA LEU A 152 6.60 -9.06 4.58
C LEU A 152 7.42 -9.27 5.85
N PHE A 153 8.35 -8.38 6.11
CA PHE A 153 9.09 -8.38 7.36
C PHE A 153 8.28 -7.69 8.47
N VAL A 154 7.65 -8.50 9.31
CA VAL A 154 6.85 -8.05 10.46
C VAL A 154 7.03 -9.02 11.62
N THR A 155 6.88 -8.54 12.86
CA THR A 155 6.98 -9.39 14.06
C THR A 155 5.60 -9.96 14.44
N SER A 156 5.60 -11.13 15.11
CA SER A 156 4.36 -11.71 15.65
C SER A 156 3.64 -10.75 16.60
N ALA A 157 4.39 -9.99 17.41
CA ALA A 157 3.81 -9.01 18.34
C ALA A 157 2.98 -7.93 17.62
N ILE A 158 3.44 -7.45 16.45
CA ILE A 158 2.70 -6.47 15.65
C ILE A 158 1.42 -7.09 15.08
N VAL A 159 1.49 -8.34 14.62
CA VAL A 159 0.32 -9.07 14.12
C VAL A 159 -0.69 -9.31 15.25
N ASP A 160 -0.24 -9.73 16.43
CA ASP A 160 -1.12 -9.93 17.59
C ASP A 160 -1.83 -8.63 18.00
N MET A 161 -1.13 -7.50 17.96
CA MET A 161 -1.72 -6.18 18.20
C MET A 161 -2.81 -5.85 17.16
N ALA A 162 -2.57 -6.12 15.88
CA ALA A 162 -3.55 -5.90 14.83
C ALA A 162 -4.80 -6.77 15.02
N ILE A 163 -4.62 -8.05 15.36
CA ILE A 163 -5.73 -8.97 15.67
C ILE A 163 -6.53 -8.49 16.88
N GLN A 164 -5.86 -8.03 17.93
CA GLN A 164 -6.54 -7.46 19.10
C GLN A 164 -7.39 -6.24 18.72
N GLN A 165 -6.88 -5.35 17.87
CA GLN A 165 -7.64 -4.19 17.37
C GLN A 165 -8.91 -4.62 16.63
N LEU A 166 -8.85 -5.67 15.80
CA LEU A 166 -10.04 -6.20 15.12
C LEU A 166 -11.12 -6.66 16.11
N ARG A 167 -10.73 -7.32 17.19
CA ARG A 167 -11.64 -7.87 18.19
C ARG A 167 -12.29 -6.80 19.09
N LEU A 168 -11.59 -5.69 19.31
CA LEU A 168 -12.09 -4.57 20.13
C LEU A 168 -13.03 -3.64 19.37
N ALA A 169 -13.07 -3.70 18.06
CA ALA A 169 -13.87 -2.84 17.18
C ALA A 169 -15.32 -3.34 16.99
N LYS A 170 -15.90 -4.04 18.00
CA LYS A 170 -17.28 -4.52 17.99
C LYS A 170 -18.25 -3.45 18.49
#